data_06eb872321b9a451a0ceb468d9687bd1
#
_entry.id   06eb872321b9a451a0ceb468d9687bd1
#
_cell.length_a   1.000
_cell.length_b   1.000
_cell.length_c   1.000
_cell.angle_alpha   90.00
_cell.angle_beta   90.00
_cell.angle_gamma   90.00
#
_symmetry.space_group_name_H-M   'P 1'
#
loop_
_entity.id
_entity.type
_entity.pdbx_description
1 polymer ?
#
loop_
_entity_poly.entity_id
_entity_poly.type
_entity_poly.pdbx_seq_one_letter_code
_entity_poly.pdbx_strand_id
1 'polypeptide(L)'
;KMKITDFIDDDAIKKMKKEIENSNGNEIFFRGIPNVNGIVIDMELIARGNESSVAALLNMMKKNEVIIHNHPSGILIPSNEDVTISSIYGESGGASYIINNDVDEIYIVVPLKKNIKINIDEFFGKNGKIHKKIENFETRKEQYDMSKYIEKSMNDNVKLIIEAGTGTGKTIA
;
A
#
# COMPACT_ATOMS: atom_id res chain seq x y z
N LYS A 1 -10.82 5.81 -15.05
CA LYS A 1 -9.36 6.00 -15.21
C LYS A 1 -8.83 6.41 -13.84
N MET A 2 -7.81 5.73 -13.34
CA MET A 2 -7.11 6.11 -12.10
C MET A 2 -6.48 7.48 -12.30
N LYS A 3 -6.61 8.37 -11.31
CA LYS A 3 -5.92 9.65 -11.31
C LYS A 3 -4.68 9.54 -10.45
N ILE A 4 -3.57 10.13 -10.85
CA ILE A 4 -2.33 10.11 -10.08
C ILE A 4 -2.54 10.73 -8.69
N THR A 5 -3.43 11.72 -8.57
CA THR A 5 -3.80 12.38 -7.31
C THR A 5 -4.52 11.48 -6.31
N ASP A 6 -4.97 10.28 -6.74
CA ASP A 6 -5.50 9.26 -5.83
C ASP A 6 -4.38 8.54 -5.04
N PHE A 7 -3.10 8.71 -5.46
CA PHE A 7 -1.92 8.01 -4.92
C PHE A 7 -0.82 8.96 -4.44
N ILE A 8 -0.68 10.14 -5.06
CA ILE A 8 0.38 11.12 -4.79
C ILE A 8 -0.28 12.50 -4.71
N ASP A 9 0.04 13.28 -3.69
CA ASP A 9 -0.52 14.62 -3.56
C ASP A 9 0.14 15.63 -4.52
N ASP A 10 -0.51 16.77 -4.70
CA ASP A 10 -0.09 17.80 -5.66
C ASP A 10 1.29 18.39 -5.34
N ASP A 11 1.69 18.47 -4.08
CA ASP A 11 2.98 19.05 -3.71
C ASP A 11 4.12 18.04 -3.94
N ALA A 12 3.89 16.76 -3.67
CA ALA A 12 4.83 15.70 -4.03
C ALA A 12 4.97 15.57 -5.56
N ILE A 13 3.87 15.68 -6.33
CA ILE A 13 3.89 15.70 -7.79
C ILE A 13 4.77 16.84 -8.30
N LYS A 14 4.60 18.07 -7.82
CA LYS A 14 5.40 19.23 -8.23
C LYS A 14 6.89 19.04 -7.94
N LYS A 15 7.22 18.48 -6.75
CA LYS A 15 8.62 18.20 -6.39
C LYS A 15 9.24 17.15 -7.31
N MET A 16 8.54 16.04 -7.59
CA MET A 16 9.01 14.99 -8.50
C MET A 16 9.23 15.52 -9.91
N LYS A 17 8.26 16.28 -10.44
CA LYS A 17 8.37 16.90 -11.77
C LYS A 17 9.62 17.74 -11.91
N LYS A 18 9.89 18.61 -10.92
CA LYS A 18 11.09 19.45 -10.91
C LYS A 18 12.39 18.62 -10.92
N GLU A 19 12.45 17.52 -10.15
CA GLU A 19 13.63 16.66 -10.13
C GLU A 19 13.80 15.89 -11.44
N ILE A 20 12.74 15.44 -12.08
CA ILE A 20 12.77 14.80 -13.40
C ILE A 20 13.24 15.79 -14.47
N GLU A 21 12.72 17.01 -14.50
CA GLU A 21 13.19 18.06 -15.39
C GLU A 21 14.69 18.34 -15.23
N ASN A 22 15.19 18.38 -14.00
CA ASN A 22 16.61 18.58 -13.69
C ASN A 22 17.50 17.38 -14.05
N SER A 23 16.93 16.22 -14.32
CA SER A 23 17.68 14.99 -14.63
C SER A 23 18.09 14.86 -16.09
N ASN A 24 17.73 15.82 -16.93
CA ASN A 24 17.95 15.76 -18.39
C ASN A 24 17.41 14.49 -19.05
N GLY A 25 16.27 13.99 -18.60
CA GLY A 25 15.61 12.80 -19.15
C GLY A 25 16.16 11.47 -18.65
N ASN A 26 17.03 11.47 -17.66
CA ASN A 26 17.49 10.24 -17.02
C ASN A 26 16.41 9.67 -16.08
N GLU A 27 16.49 8.36 -15.85
CA GLU A 27 15.68 7.69 -14.85
C GLU A 27 16.02 8.19 -13.44
N ILE A 28 15.00 8.44 -12.63
CA ILE A 28 15.15 8.87 -11.24
C ILE A 28 14.30 7.97 -10.35
N PHE A 29 14.88 7.58 -9.22
CA PHE A 29 14.20 6.84 -8.16
C PHE A 29 13.93 7.74 -6.97
N PHE A 30 12.69 7.72 -6.52
CA PHE A 30 12.22 8.42 -5.33
C PHE A 30 11.76 7.44 -4.25
N ARG A 31 11.99 7.79 -3.01
CA ARG A 31 11.34 7.22 -1.84
C ARG A 31 10.12 8.06 -1.51
N GLY A 32 8.93 7.56 -1.79
CA GLY A 32 7.67 8.20 -1.45
C GLY A 32 7.26 7.87 -0.03
N ILE A 33 6.88 8.90 0.73
CA ILE A 33 6.44 8.81 2.12
C ILE A 33 4.93 9.01 2.16
N PRO A 34 4.14 7.95 2.40
CA PRO A 34 2.70 8.04 2.40
C PRO A 34 2.15 8.51 3.76
N ASN A 35 0.99 9.14 3.74
CA ASN A 35 0.19 9.43 4.92
C ASN A 35 -0.62 8.18 5.37
N VAL A 36 -1.41 8.33 6.42
CA VAL A 36 -2.26 7.25 6.98
C VAL A 36 -3.31 6.71 6.01
N ASN A 37 -3.66 7.49 4.97
CA ASN A 37 -4.61 7.09 3.93
C ASN A 37 -3.93 6.39 2.75
N GLY A 38 -2.59 6.27 2.77
CA GLY A 38 -1.79 5.66 1.72
C GLY A 38 -1.52 6.59 0.52
N ILE A 39 -1.69 7.90 0.69
CA ILE A 39 -1.35 8.92 -0.31
C ILE A 39 0.06 9.39 -0.03
N VAL A 40 0.95 9.36 -1.01
CA VAL A 40 2.32 9.89 -0.91
C VAL A 40 2.25 11.41 -0.79
N ILE A 41 2.68 11.94 0.35
CA ILE A 41 2.64 13.37 0.68
C ILE A 41 4.02 14.03 0.69
N ASP A 42 5.08 13.23 0.70
CA ASP A 42 6.45 13.71 0.60
C ASP A 42 7.32 12.70 -0.14
N MET A 43 8.46 13.14 -0.63
CA MET A 43 9.39 12.30 -1.36
C MET A 43 10.85 12.68 -1.11
N GLU A 44 11.73 11.70 -1.20
CA GLU A 44 13.17 11.87 -1.22
C GLU A 44 13.75 11.29 -2.50
N LEU A 45 14.68 12.01 -3.12
CA LEU A 45 15.47 11.48 -4.23
C LEU A 45 16.47 10.46 -3.69
N ILE A 46 16.46 9.22 -4.19
CA ILE A 46 17.36 8.16 -3.71
C ILE A 46 18.38 7.70 -4.75
N ALA A 47 18.09 7.86 -6.05
CA ALA A 47 19.04 7.51 -7.10
C ALA A 47 18.74 8.24 -8.43
N ARG A 48 19.77 8.36 -9.27
CA ARG A 48 19.70 8.90 -10.65
C ARG A 48 20.36 7.90 -11.60
N GLY A 49 19.63 7.50 -12.65
CA GLY A 49 20.13 6.59 -13.67
C GLY A 49 20.57 5.22 -13.12
N ASN A 50 21.49 4.57 -13.82
CA ASN A 50 21.99 3.23 -13.46
C ASN A 50 23.01 3.24 -12.30
N GLU A 51 23.12 4.31 -11.53
CA GLU A 51 24.14 4.48 -10.49
C GLU A 51 23.88 3.64 -9.23
N SER A 52 22.67 3.06 -9.09
CA SER A 52 22.32 2.31 -7.89
C SER A 52 21.99 0.86 -8.22
N SER A 53 22.68 -0.05 -7.51
CA SER A 53 22.26 -1.44 -7.53
C SER A 53 20.90 -1.64 -6.84
N VAL A 54 20.15 -2.65 -7.25
CA VAL A 54 18.89 -3.05 -6.60
C VAL A 54 19.03 -3.15 -5.08
N ALA A 55 20.15 -3.73 -4.60
CA ALA A 55 20.41 -3.85 -3.17
C ALA A 55 20.58 -2.49 -2.46
N ALA A 56 21.21 -1.51 -3.13
CA ALA A 56 21.37 -0.17 -2.56
C ALA A 56 20.03 0.55 -2.44
N LEU A 57 19.17 0.48 -3.48
CA LEU A 57 17.82 1.03 -3.44
C LEU A 57 16.99 0.42 -2.30
N LEU A 58 16.98 -0.91 -2.19
CA LEU A 58 16.20 -1.60 -1.16
C LEU A 58 16.67 -1.28 0.27
N ASN A 59 17.97 -1.06 0.49
CA ASN A 59 18.52 -0.67 1.79
C ASN A 59 18.10 0.74 2.24
N MET A 60 17.73 1.62 1.30
CA MET A 60 17.27 2.98 1.60
C MET A 60 15.77 3.04 1.92
N MET A 61 15.04 1.97 1.66
CA MET A 61 13.58 1.91 1.80
C MET A 61 13.15 1.35 3.15
N LYS A 62 12.06 1.88 3.67
CA LYS A 62 11.41 1.39 4.88
C LYS A 62 10.09 0.70 4.56
N LYS A 63 9.62 -0.12 5.48
CA LYS A 63 8.29 -0.73 5.38
C LYS A 63 7.20 0.34 5.26
N ASN A 64 6.18 0.07 4.44
CA ASN A 64 5.07 0.98 4.15
C ASN A 64 5.44 2.27 3.41
N GLU A 65 6.60 2.33 2.78
CA GLU A 65 6.99 3.39 1.86
C GLU A 65 6.81 2.95 0.40
N VAL A 66 7.01 3.86 -0.54
CA VAL A 66 6.77 3.61 -1.97
C VAL A 66 8.05 3.89 -2.76
N ILE A 67 8.56 2.91 -3.51
CA ILE A 67 9.54 3.18 -4.57
C ILE A 67 8.77 3.77 -5.75
N ILE A 68 9.19 4.95 -6.20
CA ILE A 68 8.59 5.63 -7.35
C ILE A 68 9.72 5.95 -8.32
N HIS A 69 9.56 5.62 -9.61
CA HIS A 69 10.53 6.03 -10.63
C HIS A 69 9.83 6.39 -11.94
N ASN A 70 10.51 7.17 -12.77
CA ASN A 70 10.12 7.45 -14.14
C ASN A 70 10.95 6.62 -15.11
N HIS A 71 10.38 6.28 -16.27
CA HIS A 71 11.16 5.76 -17.39
C HIS A 71 11.52 6.92 -18.34
N PRO A 72 12.77 7.01 -18.82
CA PRO A 72 13.18 8.05 -19.78
C PRO A 72 12.31 8.08 -21.05
N SER A 73 11.82 6.92 -21.48
CA SER A 73 10.91 6.77 -22.62
C SER A 73 9.49 7.29 -22.36
N GLY A 74 9.12 7.56 -21.10
CA GLY A 74 7.76 7.87 -20.67
C GLY A 74 6.79 6.68 -20.69
N ILE A 75 7.27 5.47 -21.03
CA ILE A 75 6.45 4.26 -21.07
C ILE A 75 6.27 3.73 -19.64
N LEU A 76 5.03 3.49 -19.22
CA LEU A 76 4.69 3.03 -17.87
C LEU A 76 4.78 1.51 -17.68
N ILE A 77 5.09 0.75 -18.74
CA ILE A 77 5.18 -0.72 -18.65
C ILE A 77 6.44 -1.08 -17.86
N PRO A 78 6.33 -1.88 -16.79
CA PRO A 78 7.48 -2.28 -15.99
C PRO A 78 8.44 -3.16 -16.78
N SER A 79 9.75 -2.96 -16.59
CA SER A 79 10.79 -3.87 -17.04
C SER A 79 10.87 -5.13 -16.16
N ASN A 80 11.66 -6.12 -16.54
CA ASN A 80 11.90 -7.30 -15.70
C ASN A 80 12.60 -6.92 -14.39
N GLU A 81 13.48 -5.94 -14.43
CA GLU A 81 14.18 -5.40 -13.27
C GLU A 81 13.20 -4.74 -12.32
N ASP A 82 12.26 -3.95 -12.84
CA ASP A 82 11.21 -3.30 -12.03
C ASP A 82 10.32 -4.33 -11.33
N VAL A 83 9.92 -5.37 -12.04
CA VAL A 83 9.13 -6.47 -11.47
C VAL A 83 9.91 -7.17 -10.35
N THR A 84 11.20 -7.42 -10.56
CA THR A 84 12.06 -8.08 -9.56
C THR A 84 12.21 -7.22 -8.29
N ILE A 85 12.57 -5.94 -8.43
CA ILE A 85 12.69 -4.99 -7.32
C ILE A 85 11.35 -4.87 -6.58
N SER A 86 10.27 -4.68 -7.33
CA SER A 86 8.93 -4.52 -6.79
C SER A 86 8.45 -5.75 -6.03
N SER A 87 8.78 -6.96 -6.50
CA SER A 87 8.44 -8.21 -5.81
C SER A 87 9.16 -8.32 -4.47
N ILE A 88 10.48 -8.14 -4.45
CA ILE A 88 11.28 -8.21 -3.22
C ILE A 88 10.82 -7.18 -2.21
N TYR A 89 10.62 -5.93 -2.64
CA TYR A 89 10.19 -4.85 -1.76
C TYR A 89 8.74 -5.03 -1.28
N GLY A 90 7.86 -5.51 -2.17
CA GLY A 90 6.46 -5.82 -1.85
C GLY A 90 6.31 -6.91 -0.78
N GLU A 91 7.18 -7.94 -0.78
CA GLU A 91 7.23 -8.96 0.27
C GLU A 91 7.59 -8.35 1.64
N SER A 92 8.45 -7.34 1.67
CA SER A 92 8.80 -6.60 2.90
C SER A 92 7.70 -5.62 3.36
N GLY A 93 6.64 -5.45 2.58
CA GLY A 93 5.51 -4.56 2.89
C GLY A 93 5.60 -3.17 2.27
N GLY A 94 6.48 -2.98 1.28
CA GLY A 94 6.57 -1.76 0.49
C GLY A 94 5.65 -1.75 -0.72
N ALA A 95 5.64 -0.65 -1.46
CA ALA A 95 4.92 -0.48 -2.71
C ALA A 95 5.83 0.04 -3.82
N SER A 96 5.41 -0.11 -5.08
CA SER A 96 6.20 0.33 -6.24
C SER A 96 5.31 0.91 -7.32
N TYR A 97 5.64 2.12 -7.76
CA TYR A 97 4.91 2.88 -8.78
C TYR A 97 5.86 3.34 -9.88
N ILE A 98 5.38 3.34 -11.11
CA ILE A 98 6.05 3.93 -12.27
C ILE A 98 5.25 5.14 -12.70
N ILE A 99 5.90 6.26 -12.94
CA ILE A 99 5.31 7.51 -13.39
C ILE A 99 5.90 7.92 -14.74
N ASN A 100 5.14 8.69 -15.53
CA ASN A 100 5.70 9.33 -16.70
C ASN A 100 6.50 10.60 -16.34
N ASN A 101 7.22 11.18 -17.31
CA ASN A 101 8.08 12.34 -17.06
C ASN A 101 7.29 13.60 -16.66
N ASP A 102 6.03 13.72 -17.06
CA ASP A 102 5.16 14.84 -16.72
C ASP A 102 4.47 14.67 -15.36
N VAL A 103 4.64 13.50 -14.73
CA VAL A 103 4.03 13.13 -13.42
C VAL A 103 2.51 13.35 -13.44
N ASP A 104 1.85 12.94 -14.51
CA ASP A 104 0.39 12.98 -14.65
C ASP A 104 -0.24 11.61 -14.93
N GLU A 105 0.59 10.61 -15.25
CA GLU A 105 0.19 9.21 -15.39
C GLU A 105 1.00 8.31 -14.43
N ILE A 106 0.34 7.26 -13.95
CA ILE A 106 0.92 6.31 -12.97
C ILE A 106 0.55 4.88 -13.30
N TYR A 107 1.49 3.97 -13.13
CA TYR A 107 1.29 2.53 -13.13
C TYR A 107 1.67 1.95 -11.76
N ILE A 108 0.75 1.19 -11.16
CA ILE A 108 0.95 0.56 -9.87
C ILE A 108 1.48 -0.86 -10.10
N VAL A 109 2.77 -1.08 -9.85
CA VAL A 109 3.39 -2.42 -9.95
C VAL A 109 3.02 -3.25 -8.72
N VAL A 110 3.23 -2.68 -7.53
CA VAL A 110 2.80 -3.24 -6.25
C VAL A 110 2.05 -2.17 -5.48
N PRO A 111 0.77 -2.39 -5.14
CA PRO A 111 0.00 -1.41 -4.40
C PRO A 111 0.47 -1.31 -2.95
N LEU A 112 0.42 -0.09 -2.40
CA LEU A 112 0.62 0.11 -0.97
C LEU A 112 -0.50 -0.59 -0.20
N LYS A 113 -0.13 -1.46 0.72
CA LYS A 113 -1.11 -2.10 1.61
C LYS A 113 -1.67 -1.02 2.52
N LYS A 114 -2.94 -0.65 2.32
CA LYS A 114 -3.63 0.24 3.25
C LYS A 114 -3.68 -0.47 4.60
N ASN A 115 -3.12 0.13 5.63
CA ASN A 115 -3.38 -0.26 7.02
C ASN A 115 -4.83 0.14 7.36
N ILE A 116 -5.79 -0.61 6.83
CA ILE A 116 -7.18 -0.50 7.25
C ILE A 116 -7.20 -1.05 8.67
N LYS A 117 -7.23 -0.17 9.65
CA LYS A 117 -7.50 -0.60 11.03
C LYS A 117 -8.93 -1.10 11.06
N ILE A 118 -9.07 -2.40 11.14
CA ILE A 118 -10.37 -3.04 11.34
C ILE A 118 -10.75 -2.80 12.79
N ASN A 119 -11.98 -2.39 13.02
CA ASN A 119 -12.57 -2.27 14.35
C ASN A 119 -13.83 -3.14 14.40
N ILE A 120 -13.72 -4.29 15.03
CA ILE A 120 -14.81 -5.27 15.11
C ILE A 120 -16.00 -4.75 15.91
N ASP A 121 -15.79 -3.85 16.88
CA ASP A 121 -16.89 -3.28 17.67
C ASP A 121 -17.86 -2.43 16.83
N GLU A 122 -17.37 -1.83 15.73
CA GLU A 122 -18.24 -1.13 14.76
C GLU A 122 -19.20 -2.08 14.03
N PHE A 123 -18.85 -3.36 13.95
CA PHE A 123 -19.66 -4.38 13.27
C PHE A 123 -20.52 -5.17 14.27
N PHE A 124 -19.91 -5.74 15.30
CA PHE A 124 -20.53 -6.66 16.25
C PHE A 124 -21.01 -5.99 17.56
N GLY A 125 -20.65 -4.74 17.81
CA GLY A 125 -21.11 -4.00 19.00
C GLY A 125 -22.64 -3.88 19.05
N LYS A 126 -23.21 -3.62 20.21
CA LYS A 126 -24.69 -3.54 20.44
C LYS A 126 -25.44 -2.66 19.41
N ASN A 127 -24.80 -1.64 18.86
CA ASN A 127 -25.32 -0.76 17.80
C ASN A 127 -24.53 -0.90 16.49
N GLY A 128 -23.81 -1.99 16.32
CA GLY A 128 -22.95 -2.25 15.17
C GLY A 128 -23.71 -2.41 13.86
N LYS A 129 -22.96 -2.39 12.77
CA LYS A 129 -23.55 -2.46 11.39
C LYS A 129 -24.33 -3.75 11.16
N ILE A 130 -23.95 -4.87 11.80
CA ILE A 130 -24.62 -6.16 11.63
C ILE A 130 -26.00 -6.15 12.31
N HIS A 131 -26.08 -5.63 13.54
CA HIS A 131 -27.37 -5.50 14.25
C HIS A 131 -28.37 -4.61 13.50
N LYS A 132 -27.88 -3.64 12.72
CA LYS A 132 -28.74 -2.77 11.90
C LYS A 132 -29.24 -3.44 10.62
N LYS A 133 -28.55 -4.47 10.14
CA LYS A 133 -28.84 -5.12 8.85
C LYS A 133 -29.54 -6.46 9.00
N ILE A 134 -29.32 -7.15 10.10
CA ILE A 134 -29.88 -8.48 10.36
C ILE A 134 -30.84 -8.36 11.54
N GLU A 135 -32.11 -8.52 11.28
CA GLU A 135 -33.15 -8.51 12.29
C GLU A 135 -32.95 -9.66 13.28
N ASN A 136 -33.05 -9.39 14.58
CA ASN A 136 -32.82 -10.37 15.65
C ASN A 136 -31.42 -11.02 15.66
N PHE A 137 -30.39 -10.30 15.17
CA PHE A 137 -29.02 -10.80 15.23
C PHE A 137 -28.53 -10.84 16.69
N GLU A 138 -28.15 -12.02 17.16
CA GLU A 138 -27.51 -12.21 18.45
C GLU A 138 -26.01 -12.46 18.26
N THR A 139 -25.17 -11.61 18.84
CA THR A 139 -23.73 -11.84 18.84
C THR A 139 -23.39 -12.99 19.78
N ARG A 140 -22.83 -14.06 19.25
CA ARG A 140 -22.31 -15.18 20.05
C ARG A 140 -20.90 -14.84 20.52
N LYS A 141 -20.61 -15.17 21.76
CA LYS A 141 -19.30 -14.87 22.37
C LYS A 141 -18.14 -15.42 21.55
N GLU A 142 -18.24 -16.69 21.13
CA GLU A 142 -17.21 -17.38 20.36
C GLU A 142 -16.96 -16.70 19.00
N GLN A 143 -18.02 -16.21 18.36
CA GLN A 143 -17.95 -15.46 17.12
C GLN A 143 -17.27 -14.12 17.31
N TYR A 144 -17.64 -13.38 18.36
CA TYR A 144 -17.03 -12.11 18.69
C TYR A 144 -15.55 -12.26 19.03
N ASP A 145 -15.19 -13.23 19.89
CA ASP A 145 -13.81 -13.50 20.29
C ASP A 145 -12.95 -13.87 19.07
N MET A 146 -13.45 -14.73 18.17
CA MET A 146 -12.78 -15.07 16.91
C MET A 146 -12.56 -13.84 16.04
N SER A 147 -13.57 -12.98 15.90
CA SER A 147 -13.46 -11.74 15.12
C SER A 147 -12.41 -10.79 15.72
N LYS A 148 -12.29 -10.73 17.05
CA LYS A 148 -11.24 -9.93 17.72
C LYS A 148 -9.83 -10.48 17.47
N TYR A 149 -9.64 -11.79 17.40
CA TYR A 149 -8.36 -12.37 17.01
C TYR A 149 -8.02 -12.06 15.55
N ILE A 150 -9.00 -12.11 14.66
CA ILE A 150 -8.83 -11.73 13.25
C ILE A 150 -8.47 -10.22 13.15
N GLU A 151 -9.19 -9.35 13.85
CA GLU A 151 -8.89 -7.91 13.94
C GLU A 151 -7.43 -7.67 14.34
N LYS A 152 -7.01 -8.31 15.44
CA LYS A 152 -5.64 -8.20 15.93
C LYS A 152 -4.62 -8.70 14.90
N SER A 153 -4.86 -9.88 14.32
CA SER A 153 -3.99 -10.45 13.30
C SER A 153 -3.82 -9.53 12.09
N MET A 154 -4.92 -8.94 11.60
CA MET A 154 -4.90 -8.03 10.46
C MET A 154 -4.24 -6.69 10.82
N ASN A 155 -4.52 -6.14 12.00
CA ASN A 155 -3.96 -4.86 12.43
C ASN A 155 -2.45 -4.97 12.74
N ASP A 156 -2.00 -6.11 13.26
CA ASP A 156 -0.60 -6.36 13.64
C ASP A 156 0.20 -7.03 12.50
N ASN A 157 -0.47 -7.38 11.38
CA ASN A 157 0.09 -8.11 10.25
C ASN A 157 0.79 -9.42 10.66
N VAL A 158 0.15 -10.19 11.53
CA VAL A 158 0.63 -11.49 12.00
C VAL A 158 -0.20 -12.63 11.41
N LYS A 159 0.43 -13.80 11.23
CA LYS A 159 -0.29 -15.00 10.77
C LYS A 159 -1.15 -15.54 11.90
N LEU A 160 -2.40 -15.89 11.58
CA LEU A 160 -3.37 -16.43 12.52
C LEU A 160 -3.90 -17.78 12.00
N ILE A 161 -3.92 -18.77 12.87
CA ILE A 161 -4.61 -20.05 12.64
C ILE A 161 -5.70 -20.16 13.69
N ILE A 162 -6.95 -20.36 13.26
CA ILE A 162 -8.11 -20.50 14.15
C ILE A 162 -8.72 -21.87 13.90
N GLU A 163 -8.87 -22.65 14.99
CA GLU A 163 -9.71 -23.83 15.00
C GLU A 163 -11.04 -23.50 15.68
N ALA A 164 -12.14 -23.73 14.99
CA ALA A 164 -13.48 -23.46 15.50
C ALA A 164 -14.45 -24.54 15.05
N GLY A 165 -15.27 -25.03 15.98
CA GLY A 165 -16.29 -26.06 15.74
C GLY A 165 -17.35 -25.63 14.72
N THR A 166 -18.20 -26.56 14.30
CA THR A 166 -19.37 -26.28 13.46
C THR A 166 -20.37 -25.41 14.23
N GLY A 167 -21.06 -24.49 13.55
CA GLY A 167 -22.10 -23.65 14.16
C GLY A 167 -21.59 -22.44 14.95
N THR A 168 -20.28 -22.21 15.04
CA THR A 168 -19.69 -21.05 15.76
C THR A 168 -19.82 -19.71 15.02
N GLY A 169 -20.41 -19.68 13.84
CA GLY A 169 -20.62 -18.44 13.08
C GLY A 169 -19.41 -17.95 12.27
N LYS A 170 -18.49 -18.86 11.90
CA LYS A 170 -17.28 -18.56 11.10
C LYS A 170 -17.53 -17.73 9.83
N THR A 171 -18.67 -17.92 9.20
CA THR A 171 -19.02 -17.25 7.95
C THR A 171 -19.31 -15.76 8.11
N ILE A 172 -19.64 -15.33 9.34
CA ILE A 172 -19.98 -13.93 9.65
C ILE A 172 -18.83 -13.23 10.40
N ALA A 173 -17.93 -13.99 11.02
CA ALA A 173 -16.78 -13.47 11.77
C ALA A 173 -15.67 -12.95 10.87
#